data_11c527fc05621ef3a1b1e82a7be171ae
#
_entry.id   11c527fc05621ef3a1b1e82a7be171ae
#
_cell.length_a   1.000
_cell.length_b   1.000
_cell.length_c   1.000
_cell.angle_alpha   90.00
_cell.angle_beta   90.00
_cell.angle_gamma   90.00
#
_symmetry.space_group_name_H-M   'P 1'
#
loop_
_entity.id
_entity.type
_entity.pdbx_description
1 polymer ?
#
loop_
_entity_poly.entity_id
_entity_poly.type
_entity_poly.pdbx_seq_one_letter_code
_entity_poly.pdbx_strand_id
1 'polypeptide(L)'
;MKPLEQVSIAIVHEWLGPPGGSEQVVACMLEVFPQADLYVLVHDPDRQRGTPLEQTPIRTSFIQSLPKAKERYRLYLPLMPLAVEQFDLRPYDLVISSSHAVAKGVLTRADQPHISYIHTPMRYAWELYLAYLTESRLDRGVKSWLARLVLHYLRLWDVSASNRVDVFLTTSPYVARRIQKVYRRTAQVLYPPINVDRFRHDLPREDFFLAVSRFVPYKRMKLIVEAFSETGKPLVVIGDGPEFENVRRAAKPNVQLLGHQPNGTVTDYLQRARALVFAAEEDFGNVPVEAQAAGCPVIAYGKGGVLETVTGWPASNPTGVFFSAQTTDSLQAAVQLFEDHEDLFTPEACRRNVERFGRSHFQRELRATVNEIWKNFGTGGN
;
A
#
# COMPACT_ATOMS: atom_id res chain seq x y z
N MET A 1 9.55 -10.82 32.36
CA MET A 1 9.41 -9.75 31.34
C MET A 1 8.33 -8.76 31.75
N LYS A 2 8.46 -7.48 31.36
CA LYS A 2 7.41 -6.48 31.53
C LYS A 2 6.16 -6.86 30.72
N PRO A 3 4.93 -6.63 31.22
CA PRO A 3 3.72 -6.69 30.39
C PRO A 3 3.84 -5.72 29.20
N LEU A 4 3.23 -6.06 28.07
CA LEU A 4 3.36 -5.27 26.82
C LEU A 4 2.92 -3.80 26.97
N GLU A 5 1.97 -3.53 27.88
CA GLU A 5 1.48 -2.19 28.20
C GLU A 5 2.53 -1.31 28.91
N GLN A 6 3.57 -1.92 29.50
CA GLN A 6 4.68 -1.24 30.17
C GLN A 6 5.97 -1.23 29.35
N VAL A 7 5.93 -1.81 28.14
CA VAL A 7 7.07 -1.83 27.23
C VAL A 7 7.18 -0.47 26.54
N SER A 8 8.36 0.15 26.60
CA SER A 8 8.65 1.36 25.85
C SER A 8 8.89 1.00 24.38
N ILE A 9 8.09 1.58 23.47
CA ILE A 9 8.08 1.22 22.04
C ILE A 9 8.45 2.42 21.20
N ALA A 10 9.35 2.24 20.23
CA ALA A 10 9.55 3.18 19.14
C ALA A 10 8.90 2.64 17.87
N ILE A 11 8.05 3.44 17.23
CA ILE A 11 7.55 3.18 15.89
C ILE A 11 8.35 4.07 14.93
N VAL A 12 8.93 3.46 13.88
CA VAL A 12 9.74 4.19 12.88
C VAL A 12 9.09 4.06 11.52
N HIS A 13 8.87 5.19 10.85
CA HIS A 13 8.34 5.25 9.49
C HIS A 13 9.20 6.15 8.61
N GLU A 14 9.10 6.06 7.27
CA GLU A 14 9.95 6.84 6.38
C GLU A 14 9.63 8.34 6.42
N TRP A 15 8.41 8.70 6.04
CA TRP A 15 7.94 10.09 5.97
C TRP A 15 6.44 10.16 6.10
N LEU A 16 5.95 11.27 6.63
CA LEU A 16 4.54 11.59 6.68
C LEU A 16 4.25 12.72 5.67
N GLY A 17 3.80 12.31 4.49
CA GLY A 17 3.35 13.18 3.40
C GLY A 17 1.83 13.13 3.24
N PRO A 18 1.30 13.15 2.00
CA PRO A 18 -0.14 12.98 1.77
C PRO A 18 -0.63 11.67 2.36
N PRO A 19 -1.81 11.64 3.02
CA PRO A 19 -2.36 10.42 3.60
C PRO A 19 -2.46 9.30 2.58
N GLY A 20 -1.97 8.11 2.94
CA GLY A 20 -1.95 6.91 2.12
C GLY A 20 -2.11 5.64 2.94
N GLY A 21 -1.95 4.48 2.30
CA GLY A 21 -2.11 3.19 2.96
C GLY A 21 -1.07 2.92 4.05
N SER A 22 0.17 3.38 3.87
CA SER A 22 1.23 3.21 4.86
C SER A 22 0.99 4.06 6.11
N GLU A 23 0.49 5.28 5.95
CA GLU A 23 0.16 6.18 7.06
C GLU A 23 -1.04 5.66 7.86
N GLN A 24 -2.01 5.01 7.19
CA GLN A 24 -3.11 4.32 7.87
C GLN A 24 -2.62 3.15 8.73
N VAL A 25 -1.64 2.39 8.28
CA VAL A 25 -0.99 1.33 9.06
C VAL A 25 -0.31 1.91 10.30
N VAL A 26 0.46 2.99 10.14
CA VAL A 26 1.14 3.67 11.26
C VAL A 26 0.14 4.21 12.28
N ALA A 27 -0.94 4.87 11.82
CA ALA A 27 -2.00 5.35 12.70
C ALA A 27 -2.63 4.19 13.50
N CYS A 28 -2.88 3.06 12.84
CA CYS A 28 -3.43 1.89 13.49
C CYS A 28 -2.44 1.23 14.48
N MET A 29 -1.13 1.24 14.19
CA MET A 29 -0.10 0.81 15.11
C MET A 29 -0.06 1.66 16.39
N LEU A 30 -0.18 2.98 16.25
CA LEU A 30 -0.23 3.91 17.39
C LEU A 30 -1.50 3.74 18.25
N GLU A 31 -2.62 3.35 17.66
CA GLU A 31 -3.82 3.00 18.43
C GLU A 31 -3.66 1.70 19.22
N VAL A 32 -2.91 0.73 18.67
CA VAL A 32 -2.59 -0.52 19.38
C VAL A 32 -1.57 -0.27 20.49
N PHE A 33 -0.63 0.64 20.27
CA PHE A 33 0.45 1.00 21.19
C PHE A 33 0.49 2.51 21.47
N PRO A 34 -0.47 3.04 22.24
CA PRO A 34 -0.58 4.49 22.50
C PRO A 34 0.60 5.06 23.29
N GLN A 35 1.39 4.20 23.93
CA GLN A 35 2.62 4.57 24.63
C GLN A 35 3.83 4.72 23.69
N ALA A 36 3.70 4.40 22.39
CA ALA A 36 4.83 4.43 21.46
C ALA A 36 5.17 5.85 21.01
N ASP A 37 6.47 6.14 20.92
CA ASP A 37 6.99 7.34 20.25
C ASP A 37 7.12 7.10 18.76
N LEU A 38 6.75 8.10 17.94
CA LEU A 38 6.83 8.03 16.48
C LEU A 38 8.06 8.78 15.96
N TYR A 39 8.87 8.07 15.17
CA TYR A 39 10.03 8.58 14.45
C TYR A 39 9.78 8.55 12.95
N VAL A 40 10.09 9.65 12.26
CA VAL A 40 10.01 9.73 10.79
C VAL A 40 11.20 10.53 10.23
N LEU A 41 11.60 10.25 9.00
CA LEU A 41 12.68 11.03 8.37
C LEU A 41 12.25 12.46 8.08
N VAL A 42 11.03 12.62 7.55
CA VAL A 42 10.43 13.90 7.18
C VAL A 42 8.96 13.92 7.53
N HIS A 43 8.51 15.03 8.12
CA HIS A 43 7.13 15.27 8.48
C HIS A 43 6.62 16.59 7.87
N ASP A 44 5.46 16.53 7.21
CA ASP A 44 4.73 17.70 6.72
C ASP A 44 3.41 17.84 7.50
N PRO A 45 3.37 18.71 8.57
CA PRO A 45 2.18 18.84 9.40
C PRO A 45 0.94 19.30 8.64
N ASP A 46 1.11 20.15 7.62
CA ASP A 46 -0.01 20.68 6.85
C ASP A 46 -0.76 19.57 6.10
N ARG A 47 -0.06 18.54 5.68
CA ARG A 47 -0.64 17.38 5.00
C ARG A 47 -1.24 16.34 5.95
N GLN A 48 -1.00 16.47 7.24
CA GLN A 48 -1.56 15.59 8.26
C GLN A 48 -2.82 16.15 8.93
N ARG A 49 -3.25 17.38 8.58
CA ARG A 49 -4.48 17.98 9.11
C ARG A 49 -5.70 17.11 8.84
N GLY A 50 -6.52 16.90 9.86
CA GLY A 50 -7.71 16.03 9.80
C GLY A 50 -7.40 14.53 9.75
N THR A 51 -6.14 14.11 9.92
CA THR A 51 -5.77 12.70 10.03
C THR A 51 -5.60 12.29 11.51
N PRO A 52 -5.65 10.98 11.82
CA PRO A 52 -5.34 10.50 13.17
C PRO A 52 -3.92 10.83 13.66
N LEU A 53 -3.01 11.21 12.75
CA LEU A 53 -1.61 11.52 13.06
C LEU A 53 -1.38 13.02 13.34
N GLU A 54 -2.39 13.89 13.19
CA GLU A 54 -2.24 15.34 13.30
C GLU A 54 -1.67 15.79 14.65
N GLN A 55 -2.13 15.17 15.74
CA GLN A 55 -1.72 15.54 17.12
C GLN A 55 -0.65 14.61 17.70
N THR A 56 -0.13 13.68 16.90
CA THR A 56 0.89 12.74 17.38
C THR A 56 2.24 13.45 17.54
N PRO A 57 2.90 13.35 18.70
CA PRO A 57 4.27 13.82 18.84
C PRO A 57 5.21 13.04 17.91
N ILE A 58 5.96 13.76 17.09
CA ILE A 58 6.80 13.15 16.06
C ILE A 58 8.24 13.64 16.20
N ARG A 59 9.17 12.69 16.20
CA ARG A 59 10.62 12.97 16.13
C ARG A 59 11.10 12.79 14.71
N THR A 60 11.81 13.79 14.19
CA THR A 60 12.28 13.80 12.79
C THR A 60 13.80 13.65 12.69
N SER A 61 14.30 13.23 11.53
CA SER A 61 15.72 13.16 11.23
C SER A 61 16.29 14.54 10.85
N PHE A 62 17.62 14.61 10.68
CA PHE A 62 18.29 15.82 10.18
C PHE A 62 17.81 16.22 8.77
N ILE A 63 17.27 15.29 7.97
CA ILE A 63 16.73 15.60 6.64
C ILE A 63 15.60 16.64 6.73
N GLN A 64 14.83 16.63 7.82
CA GLN A 64 13.75 17.61 8.05
C GLN A 64 14.23 19.06 7.93
N SER A 65 15.50 19.34 8.33
CA SER A 65 16.10 20.68 8.31
C SER A 65 16.73 21.05 6.97
N LEU A 66 16.75 20.14 6.00
CA LEU A 66 17.34 20.41 4.68
C LEU A 66 16.39 21.25 3.81
N PRO A 67 16.91 22.00 2.81
CA PRO A 67 16.12 22.87 1.95
C PRO A 67 14.98 22.12 1.24
N LYS A 68 13.73 22.62 1.38
CA LYS A 68 12.54 22.03 0.73
C LYS A 68 12.34 20.55 1.05
N ALA A 69 12.74 20.09 2.24
CA ALA A 69 12.64 18.69 2.63
C ALA A 69 11.18 18.19 2.57
N LYS A 70 10.20 18.97 3.05
CA LYS A 70 8.79 18.63 3.06
C LYS A 70 8.23 18.37 1.65
N GLU A 71 8.59 19.20 0.67
CA GLU A 71 8.11 19.10 -0.71
C GLU A 71 8.94 18.13 -1.57
N ARG A 72 10.25 18.03 -1.28
CA ARG A 72 11.23 17.34 -2.14
C ARG A 72 12.02 16.25 -1.42
N TYR A 73 11.51 15.65 -0.36
CA TYR A 73 12.18 14.60 0.43
C TYR A 73 12.79 13.48 -0.43
N ARG A 74 12.16 13.16 -1.58
CA ARG A 74 12.66 12.11 -2.50
C ARG A 74 14.03 12.41 -3.09
N LEU A 75 14.42 13.68 -3.18
CA LEU A 75 15.77 14.07 -3.64
C LEU A 75 16.84 13.69 -2.63
N TYR A 76 16.47 13.55 -1.36
CA TYR A 76 17.35 13.15 -0.27
C TYR A 76 17.43 11.64 -0.07
N LEU A 77 16.86 10.86 -0.98
CA LEU A 77 16.89 9.39 -0.93
C LEU A 77 18.32 8.83 -0.70
N PRO A 78 19.39 9.34 -1.30
CA PRO A 78 20.75 8.86 -1.03
C PRO A 78 21.23 9.07 0.42
N LEU A 79 20.67 10.04 1.15
CA LEU A 79 20.99 10.35 2.54
C LEU A 79 20.08 9.62 3.55
N MET A 80 18.96 9.07 3.10
CA MET A 80 17.99 8.43 3.98
C MET A 80 18.55 7.23 4.75
N PRO A 81 19.43 6.37 4.18
CA PRO A 81 20.12 5.34 4.94
C PRO A 81 20.86 5.87 6.15
N LEU A 82 21.68 6.91 5.95
CA LEU A 82 22.40 7.56 7.04
C LEU A 82 21.44 8.18 8.07
N ALA A 83 20.38 8.82 7.60
CA ALA A 83 19.45 9.52 8.48
C ALA A 83 18.67 8.58 9.40
N VAL A 84 18.23 7.43 8.91
CA VAL A 84 17.50 6.45 9.72
C VAL A 84 18.42 5.79 10.77
N GLU A 85 19.69 5.60 10.46
CA GLU A 85 20.69 5.05 11.38
C GLU A 85 21.10 6.04 12.49
N GLN A 86 20.74 7.33 12.38
CA GLN A 86 21.03 8.35 13.40
C GLN A 86 19.93 8.46 14.47
N PHE A 87 18.83 7.74 14.36
CA PHE A 87 17.82 7.74 15.42
C PHE A 87 18.36 7.05 16.68
N ASP A 88 18.33 7.74 17.80
CA ASP A 88 18.68 7.14 19.10
C ASP A 88 17.49 6.37 19.65
N LEU A 89 17.49 5.06 19.40
CA LEU A 89 16.45 4.15 19.86
C LEU A 89 16.86 3.35 21.12
N ARG A 90 18.01 3.64 21.72
CA ARG A 90 18.52 2.97 22.93
C ARG A 90 17.55 3.03 24.13
N PRO A 91 16.75 4.10 24.34
CA PRO A 91 15.81 4.16 25.47
C PRO A 91 14.61 3.21 25.38
N TYR A 92 14.37 2.61 24.23
CA TYR A 92 13.20 1.75 24.01
C TYR A 92 13.51 0.28 24.26
N ASP A 93 12.49 -0.44 24.73
CA ASP A 93 12.55 -1.89 24.92
C ASP A 93 12.31 -2.65 23.60
N LEU A 94 11.49 -2.10 22.70
CA LEU A 94 11.05 -2.70 21.45
C LEU A 94 11.02 -1.65 20.34
N VAL A 95 11.41 -2.05 19.13
CA VAL A 95 11.31 -1.22 17.93
C VAL A 95 10.38 -1.88 16.90
N ILE A 96 9.44 -1.10 16.37
CA ILE A 96 8.57 -1.51 15.25
C ILE A 96 8.83 -0.54 14.09
N SER A 97 9.26 -1.04 12.94
CA SER A 97 9.39 -0.22 11.73
C SER A 97 8.30 -0.53 10.73
N SER A 98 7.67 0.53 10.18
CA SER A 98 6.72 0.46 9.05
C SER A 98 7.46 0.93 7.80
N SER A 99 7.86 -0.02 6.93
CA SER A 99 8.88 0.25 5.91
C SER A 99 8.46 -0.10 4.48
N HIS A 100 8.71 0.82 3.58
CA HIS A 100 8.68 0.63 2.13
C HIS A 100 9.95 1.17 1.44
N ALA A 101 10.87 1.72 2.24
CA ALA A 101 12.18 2.20 1.81
C ALA A 101 13.25 1.88 2.86
N VAL A 102 13.49 2.78 3.82
CA VAL A 102 14.67 2.72 4.71
C VAL A 102 14.35 2.48 6.19
N ALA A 103 13.11 2.63 6.65
CA ALA A 103 12.76 2.57 8.08
C ALA A 103 13.21 1.28 8.77
N LYS A 104 13.25 0.15 8.06
CA LYS A 104 13.77 -1.12 8.57
C LYS A 104 15.28 -1.10 8.90
N GLY A 105 16.00 -0.07 8.47
CA GLY A 105 17.44 0.03 8.64
C GLY A 105 17.89 0.75 9.91
N VAL A 106 17.02 0.96 10.87
CA VAL A 106 17.39 1.47 12.20
C VAL A 106 18.39 0.56 12.90
N LEU A 107 19.15 1.14 13.83
CA LEU A 107 20.10 0.41 14.66
C LEU A 107 19.46 0.09 16.01
N THR A 108 19.56 -1.16 16.43
CA THR A 108 19.03 -1.67 17.69
C THR A 108 20.15 -2.33 18.50
N ARG A 109 19.94 -2.44 19.82
CA ARG A 109 20.83 -3.23 20.70
C ARG A 109 20.57 -4.73 20.52
N ALA A 110 21.52 -5.56 20.95
CA ALA A 110 21.40 -7.03 20.88
C ALA A 110 20.24 -7.60 21.72
N ASP A 111 19.82 -6.87 22.77
CA ASP A 111 18.72 -7.22 23.66
C ASP A 111 17.40 -6.52 23.31
N GLN A 112 17.32 -5.83 22.16
CA GLN A 112 16.20 -5.00 21.73
C GLN A 112 15.60 -5.56 20.43
N PRO A 113 14.45 -6.25 20.52
CA PRO A 113 13.81 -6.82 19.33
C PRO A 113 13.36 -5.74 18.35
N HIS A 114 13.57 -6.02 17.05
CA HIS A 114 13.13 -5.20 15.94
C HIS A 114 12.15 -5.97 15.05
N ILE A 115 10.90 -5.53 15.06
CA ILE A 115 9.84 -6.04 14.19
C ILE A 115 9.68 -5.07 13.02
N SER A 116 9.76 -5.56 11.79
CA SER A 116 9.56 -4.70 10.61
C SER A 116 8.33 -5.11 9.81
N TYR A 117 7.34 -4.21 9.74
CA TYR A 117 6.21 -4.33 8.83
C TYR A 117 6.62 -3.78 7.47
N ILE A 118 6.88 -4.68 6.53
CA ILE A 118 7.31 -4.33 5.18
C ILE A 118 6.10 -4.22 4.26
N HIS A 119 5.81 -3.00 3.79
CA HIS A 119 4.81 -2.77 2.76
C HIS A 119 5.24 -3.39 1.43
N THR A 120 6.51 -3.21 1.09
CA THR A 120 7.19 -3.84 -0.05
C THR A 120 8.69 -3.57 0.06
N PRO A 121 9.59 -4.43 -0.43
CA PRO A 121 10.97 -4.06 -0.71
C PRO A 121 11.02 -2.88 -1.70
N MET A 122 12.10 -2.06 -1.66
CA MET A 122 12.23 -0.86 -2.51
C MET A 122 12.01 -1.15 -4.00
N ARG A 123 10.77 -1.07 -4.50
CA ARG A 123 10.42 -1.48 -5.88
C ARG A 123 11.25 -0.75 -6.94
N TYR A 124 11.50 0.55 -6.76
CA TYR A 124 12.32 1.38 -7.67
C TYR A 124 13.80 1.00 -7.69
N ALA A 125 14.31 0.34 -6.65
CA ALA A 125 15.67 -0.16 -6.63
C ALA A 125 15.78 -1.61 -7.16
N TRP A 126 14.71 -2.40 -7.08
CA TRP A 126 14.68 -3.81 -7.44
C TRP A 126 13.87 -4.07 -8.72
N GLU A 127 12.64 -4.51 -8.61
CA GLU A 127 11.85 -5.02 -9.75
C GLU A 127 11.45 -3.94 -10.76
N LEU A 128 11.20 -2.69 -10.32
CA LEU A 128 10.85 -1.57 -11.19
C LEU A 128 12.04 -0.69 -11.57
N TYR A 129 13.27 -1.18 -11.40
CA TYR A 129 14.49 -0.41 -11.61
C TYR A 129 14.56 0.25 -13.00
N LEU A 130 14.35 -0.52 -14.07
CA LEU A 130 14.41 -0.01 -15.45
C LEU A 130 13.22 0.93 -15.74
N ALA A 131 12.02 0.57 -15.30
CA ALA A 131 10.84 1.41 -15.45
C ALA A 131 11.03 2.76 -14.75
N TYR A 132 11.53 2.74 -13.52
CA TYR A 132 11.82 3.95 -12.75
C TYR A 132 12.82 4.89 -13.46
N LEU A 133 13.90 4.35 -14.02
CA LEU A 133 14.88 5.13 -14.77
C LEU A 133 14.25 5.80 -16.00
N THR A 134 13.43 5.07 -16.74
CA THR A 134 12.75 5.60 -17.94
C THR A 134 11.71 6.66 -17.57
N GLU A 135 10.83 6.37 -16.60
CA GLU A 135 9.77 7.27 -16.15
C GLU A 135 10.34 8.58 -15.54
N SER A 136 11.47 8.46 -14.82
CA SER A 136 12.18 9.62 -14.23
C SER A 136 13.08 10.35 -15.23
N ARG A 137 13.13 9.93 -16.49
CA ARG A 137 14.06 10.48 -17.52
C ARG A 137 15.53 10.41 -17.09
N LEU A 138 15.87 9.33 -16.36
CA LEU A 138 17.21 9.02 -15.86
C LEU A 138 17.82 7.81 -16.59
N ASP A 139 17.35 7.52 -17.80
CA ASP A 139 17.79 6.36 -18.60
C ASP A 139 19.06 6.66 -19.42
N ARG A 140 19.41 7.95 -19.66
CA ARG A 140 20.53 8.38 -20.52
C ARG A 140 21.38 9.49 -19.89
N GLY A 141 22.65 9.56 -20.31
CA GLY A 141 23.59 10.62 -19.93
C GLY A 141 24.19 10.48 -18.54
N VAL A 142 24.94 11.50 -18.10
CA VAL A 142 25.67 11.50 -16.80
C VAL A 142 24.74 11.33 -15.60
N LYS A 143 23.54 11.92 -15.64
CA LYS A 143 22.53 11.77 -14.59
C LYS A 143 22.09 10.30 -14.44
N SER A 144 22.01 9.56 -15.56
CA SER A 144 21.71 8.13 -15.54
C SER A 144 22.78 7.33 -14.79
N TRP A 145 24.03 7.62 -15.07
CA TRP A 145 25.15 6.94 -14.40
C TRP A 145 25.11 7.17 -12.88
N LEU A 146 24.92 8.43 -12.44
CA LEU A 146 24.80 8.78 -11.03
C LEU A 146 23.58 8.08 -10.38
N ALA A 147 22.41 8.10 -11.05
CA ALA A 147 21.21 7.42 -10.55
C ALA A 147 21.43 5.90 -10.38
N ARG A 148 22.14 5.27 -11.34
CA ARG A 148 22.49 3.85 -11.28
C ARG A 148 23.44 3.55 -10.12
N LEU A 149 24.43 4.40 -9.84
CA LEU A 149 25.31 4.26 -8.68
C LEU A 149 24.54 4.37 -7.37
N VAL A 150 23.67 5.38 -7.23
CA VAL A 150 22.82 5.56 -6.05
C VAL A 150 21.91 4.37 -5.83
N LEU A 151 21.23 3.88 -6.88
CA LEU A 151 20.36 2.71 -6.78
C LEU A 151 21.15 1.42 -6.50
N HIS A 152 22.39 1.31 -6.98
CA HIS A 152 23.28 0.20 -6.62
C HIS A 152 23.66 0.24 -5.13
N TYR A 153 24.08 1.39 -4.63
CA TYR A 153 24.36 1.62 -3.22
C TYR A 153 23.14 1.28 -2.35
N LEU A 154 21.95 1.78 -2.73
CA LEU A 154 20.71 1.49 -2.01
C LEU A 154 20.39 0.00 -1.97
N ARG A 155 20.62 -0.76 -3.04
CA ARG A 155 20.43 -2.22 -3.02
C ARG A 155 21.38 -2.93 -2.06
N LEU A 156 22.65 -2.54 -2.01
CA LEU A 156 23.62 -3.12 -1.07
C LEU A 156 23.21 -2.82 0.36
N TRP A 157 22.87 -1.56 0.65
CA TRP A 157 22.43 -1.14 1.96
C TRP A 157 21.12 -1.83 2.36
N ASP A 158 20.16 -1.93 1.45
CA ASP A 158 18.83 -2.52 1.66
C ASP A 158 18.91 -3.98 2.11
N VAL A 159 19.76 -4.78 1.46
CA VAL A 159 20.03 -6.16 1.87
C VAL A 159 20.78 -6.21 3.21
N SER A 160 21.80 -5.38 3.40
CA SER A 160 22.51 -5.31 4.68
C SER A 160 21.59 -4.92 5.83
N ALA A 161 20.75 -3.90 5.64
CA ALA A 161 19.79 -3.43 6.63
C ALA A 161 18.74 -4.51 6.99
N SER A 162 18.36 -5.36 6.03
CA SER A 162 17.39 -6.43 6.28
C SER A 162 17.88 -7.47 7.31
N ASN A 163 19.18 -7.62 7.49
CA ASN A 163 19.77 -8.53 8.49
C ASN A 163 19.65 -8.01 9.94
N ARG A 164 19.31 -6.73 10.12
CA ARG A 164 19.11 -6.10 11.45
C ARG A 164 17.68 -6.31 11.98
N VAL A 165 16.80 -6.86 11.16
CA VAL A 165 15.40 -7.11 11.52
C VAL A 165 15.29 -8.52 12.09
N ASP A 166 14.69 -8.65 13.27
CA ASP A 166 14.48 -9.95 13.90
C ASP A 166 13.28 -10.65 13.29
N VAL A 167 12.15 -9.94 13.14
CA VAL A 167 10.91 -10.50 12.57
C VAL A 167 10.33 -9.59 11.49
N PHE A 168 10.01 -10.19 10.35
CA PHE A 168 9.31 -9.53 9.26
C PHE A 168 7.81 -9.81 9.29
N LEU A 169 7.01 -8.75 9.29
CA LEU A 169 5.59 -8.76 8.95
C LEU A 169 5.39 -8.13 7.58
N THR A 170 4.35 -8.52 6.85
CA THR A 170 4.10 -7.95 5.51
C THR A 170 2.63 -7.98 5.12
N THR A 171 2.29 -7.20 4.09
CA THR A 171 0.93 -6.91 3.64
C THR A 171 0.24 -8.07 2.93
N SER A 172 0.99 -9.03 2.37
CA SER A 172 0.43 -10.10 1.54
C SER A 172 1.43 -11.25 1.31
N PRO A 173 0.98 -12.47 0.99
CA PRO A 173 1.85 -13.55 0.50
C PRO A 173 2.61 -13.14 -0.77
N TYR A 174 2.05 -12.23 -1.59
CA TYR A 174 2.74 -11.70 -2.76
C TYR A 174 3.99 -10.92 -2.37
N VAL A 175 3.91 -10.05 -1.36
CA VAL A 175 5.08 -9.32 -0.83
C VAL A 175 6.00 -10.25 -0.02
N ALA A 176 5.47 -11.24 0.70
CA ALA A 176 6.30 -12.24 1.39
C ALA A 176 7.24 -12.98 0.42
N ARG A 177 6.76 -13.35 -0.77
CA ARG A 177 7.62 -13.93 -1.83
C ARG A 177 8.72 -12.97 -2.30
N ARG A 178 8.45 -11.65 -2.38
CA ARG A 178 9.50 -10.65 -2.69
C ARG A 178 10.53 -10.55 -1.58
N ILE A 179 10.10 -10.52 -0.32
CA ILE A 179 11.01 -10.52 0.85
C ILE A 179 11.91 -11.75 0.80
N GLN A 180 11.34 -12.93 0.56
CA GLN A 180 12.11 -14.17 0.42
C GLN A 180 13.11 -14.10 -0.76
N LYS A 181 12.70 -13.51 -1.89
CA LYS A 181 13.58 -13.39 -3.06
C LYS A 181 14.72 -12.41 -2.83
N VAL A 182 14.43 -11.23 -2.24
CA VAL A 182 15.38 -10.11 -2.11
C VAL A 182 16.26 -10.27 -0.88
N TYR A 183 15.66 -10.58 0.28
CA TYR A 183 16.36 -10.62 1.57
C TYR A 183 16.70 -12.03 2.04
N ARG A 184 16.18 -13.08 1.38
CA ARG A 184 16.33 -14.49 1.81
C ARG A 184 15.76 -14.74 3.21
N ARG A 185 14.76 -13.97 3.61
CA ARG A 185 14.09 -14.03 4.91
C ARG A 185 12.61 -14.38 4.73
N THR A 186 12.06 -15.09 5.69
CA THR A 186 10.61 -15.33 5.79
C THR A 186 9.90 -14.10 6.37
N ALA A 187 8.64 -13.92 6.02
CA ALA A 187 7.78 -12.88 6.57
C ALA A 187 6.40 -13.47 6.91
N GLN A 188 5.88 -13.12 8.08
CA GLN A 188 4.51 -13.42 8.47
C GLN A 188 3.55 -12.42 7.81
N VAL A 189 2.47 -12.91 7.24
CA VAL A 189 1.46 -12.05 6.62
C VAL A 189 0.54 -11.48 7.70
N LEU A 190 0.43 -10.16 7.71
CA LEU A 190 -0.53 -9.39 8.47
C LEU A 190 -1.15 -8.37 7.52
N TYR A 191 -2.36 -8.62 7.04
CA TYR A 191 -3.02 -7.78 6.06
C TYR A 191 -3.21 -6.34 6.57
N PRO A 192 -3.07 -5.31 5.70
CA PRO A 192 -3.19 -3.92 6.13
C PRO A 192 -4.62 -3.58 6.58
N PRO A 193 -4.78 -2.65 7.53
CA PRO A 193 -6.09 -2.26 8.05
C PRO A 193 -6.89 -1.46 7.03
N ILE A 194 -8.05 -1.95 6.64
CA ILE A 194 -9.01 -1.21 5.81
C ILE A 194 -10.19 -0.80 6.69
N ASN A 195 -10.63 0.45 6.57
CA ASN A 195 -11.82 0.92 7.25
C ASN A 195 -13.08 0.44 6.50
N VAL A 196 -13.39 -0.85 6.66
CA VAL A 196 -14.51 -1.49 5.97
C VAL A 196 -15.86 -0.95 6.46
N ASP A 197 -15.95 -0.46 7.70
CA ASP A 197 -17.19 -0.02 8.32
C ASP A 197 -17.67 1.36 7.85
N ARG A 198 -16.83 2.11 7.13
CA ARG A 198 -17.22 3.38 6.51
C ARG A 198 -18.12 3.21 5.28
N PHE A 199 -18.20 1.98 4.74
CA PHE A 199 -18.94 1.70 3.51
C PHE A 199 -20.28 1.05 3.81
N ARG A 200 -21.33 1.55 3.14
CA ARG A 200 -22.63 0.90 3.05
C ARG A 200 -22.60 -0.05 1.86
N HIS A 201 -23.19 -1.22 1.99
CA HIS A 201 -23.25 -2.25 0.93
C HIS A 201 -24.69 -2.61 0.51
N ASP A 202 -25.67 -1.91 1.11
CA ASP A 202 -27.11 -2.10 0.93
C ASP A 202 -27.75 -1.11 -0.05
N LEU A 203 -26.94 -0.32 -0.76
CA LEU A 203 -27.42 0.66 -1.73
C LEU A 203 -27.64 0.02 -3.12
N PRO A 204 -28.66 0.49 -3.88
CA PRO A 204 -28.86 0.04 -5.24
C PRO A 204 -27.68 0.41 -6.15
N ARG A 205 -27.33 -0.48 -7.07
CA ARG A 205 -26.30 -0.24 -8.07
C ARG A 205 -26.85 0.58 -9.22
N GLU A 206 -26.03 1.50 -9.73
CA GLU A 206 -26.29 2.26 -10.94
C GLU A 206 -25.56 1.65 -12.13
N ASP A 207 -26.00 1.96 -13.34
CA ASP A 207 -25.44 1.38 -14.58
C ASP A 207 -24.16 2.12 -15.03
N PHE A 208 -23.12 2.05 -14.20
CA PHE A 208 -21.76 2.47 -14.59
C PHE A 208 -20.69 1.62 -13.93
N PHE A 209 -19.60 1.40 -14.66
CA PHE A 209 -18.37 0.82 -14.13
C PHE A 209 -17.48 1.93 -13.54
N LEU A 210 -16.66 1.57 -12.56
CA LEU A 210 -15.81 2.53 -11.87
C LEU A 210 -14.33 2.13 -11.95
N ALA A 211 -13.45 3.09 -12.22
CA ALA A 211 -12.01 2.94 -12.07
C ALA A 211 -11.46 4.04 -11.16
N VAL A 212 -10.78 3.66 -10.08
CA VAL A 212 -10.22 4.61 -9.10
C VAL A 212 -8.75 4.32 -8.91
N SER A 213 -7.87 5.26 -9.25
CA SER A 213 -6.45 5.13 -8.99
C SER A 213 -5.68 6.43 -9.22
N ARG A 214 -4.43 6.46 -8.76
CA ARG A 214 -3.46 7.45 -9.22
C ARG A 214 -3.04 7.13 -10.66
N PHE A 215 -2.98 8.12 -11.55
CA PHE A 215 -2.64 7.92 -12.96
C PHE A 215 -1.12 7.84 -13.17
N VAL A 216 -0.58 6.68 -12.88
CA VAL A 216 0.83 6.31 -13.12
C VAL A 216 0.89 5.06 -14.01
N PRO A 217 1.98 4.82 -14.77
CA PRO A 217 2.03 3.79 -15.80
C PRO A 217 1.62 2.39 -15.36
N TYR A 218 2.07 1.93 -14.19
CA TYR A 218 1.77 0.57 -13.70
C TYR A 218 0.31 0.37 -13.28
N LYS A 219 -0.47 1.45 -13.08
CA LYS A 219 -1.91 1.39 -12.78
C LYS A 219 -2.77 1.12 -14.01
N ARG A 220 -2.22 1.26 -15.21
CA ARG A 220 -2.88 0.92 -16.48
C ARG A 220 -4.23 1.61 -16.70
N MET A 221 -4.42 2.84 -16.20
CA MET A 221 -5.68 3.58 -16.35
C MET A 221 -6.06 3.81 -17.80
N LYS A 222 -5.06 4.08 -18.68
CA LYS A 222 -5.28 4.24 -20.11
C LYS A 222 -5.89 2.98 -20.73
N LEU A 223 -5.40 1.79 -20.39
CA LEU A 223 -5.94 0.51 -20.85
C LEU A 223 -7.43 0.35 -20.50
N ILE A 224 -7.83 0.70 -19.28
CA ILE A 224 -9.23 0.64 -18.84
C ILE A 224 -10.07 1.57 -19.71
N VAL A 225 -9.63 2.81 -19.87
CA VAL A 225 -10.35 3.82 -20.66
C VAL A 225 -10.45 3.43 -22.13
N GLU A 226 -9.40 2.89 -22.73
CA GLU A 226 -9.42 2.39 -24.12
C GLU A 226 -10.45 1.27 -24.29
N ALA A 227 -10.41 0.25 -23.41
CA ALA A 227 -11.34 -0.89 -23.47
C ALA A 227 -12.81 -0.44 -23.39
N PHE A 228 -13.14 0.47 -22.47
CA PHE A 228 -14.50 0.99 -22.32
C PHE A 228 -14.90 1.97 -23.43
N SER A 229 -13.96 2.76 -23.94
CA SER A 229 -14.21 3.64 -25.08
C SER A 229 -14.54 2.85 -26.37
N GLU A 230 -14.01 1.65 -26.52
CA GLU A 230 -14.30 0.76 -27.66
C GLU A 230 -15.69 0.13 -27.53
N THR A 231 -16.09 -0.30 -26.34
CA THR A 231 -17.37 -0.99 -26.12
C THR A 231 -18.57 -0.04 -25.96
N GLY A 232 -18.33 1.24 -25.67
CA GLY A 232 -19.38 2.23 -25.42
C GLY A 232 -20.07 2.11 -24.04
N LYS A 233 -19.64 1.18 -23.15
CA LYS A 233 -20.21 1.00 -21.82
C LYS A 233 -19.87 2.18 -20.91
N PRO A 234 -20.81 2.62 -20.01
CA PRO A 234 -20.58 3.75 -19.10
C PRO A 234 -19.42 3.48 -18.14
N LEU A 235 -18.45 4.37 -18.09
CA LEU A 235 -17.31 4.30 -17.17
C LEU A 235 -17.10 5.63 -16.47
N VAL A 236 -17.02 5.61 -15.15
CA VAL A 236 -16.55 6.73 -14.32
C VAL A 236 -15.11 6.46 -13.89
N VAL A 237 -14.24 7.47 -14.06
CA VAL A 237 -12.82 7.36 -13.73
C VAL A 237 -12.46 8.46 -12.73
N ILE A 238 -11.96 8.06 -11.56
CA ILE A 238 -11.54 8.97 -10.49
C ILE A 238 -10.04 8.85 -10.26
N GLY A 239 -9.37 9.98 -10.23
CA GLY A 239 -7.95 10.07 -9.95
C GLY A 239 -7.24 11.10 -10.79
N ASP A 240 -5.94 11.25 -10.52
CA ASP A 240 -5.06 12.20 -11.20
C ASP A 240 -3.62 11.67 -11.21
N GLY A 241 -2.76 12.27 -12.01
CA GLY A 241 -1.35 11.93 -12.08
C GLY A 241 -0.69 12.23 -13.41
N PRO A 242 0.60 11.85 -13.55
CA PRO A 242 1.39 12.15 -14.76
C PRO A 242 0.77 11.64 -16.06
N GLU A 243 -0.03 10.57 -16.03
CA GLU A 243 -0.68 9.96 -17.19
C GLU A 243 -2.05 10.59 -17.54
N PHE A 244 -2.50 11.64 -16.79
CA PHE A 244 -3.85 12.20 -16.96
C PHE A 244 -4.16 12.59 -18.42
N GLU A 245 -3.26 13.29 -19.09
CA GLU A 245 -3.46 13.72 -20.48
C GLU A 245 -3.50 12.54 -21.46
N ASN A 246 -2.75 11.47 -21.19
CA ASN A 246 -2.79 10.26 -22.00
C ASN A 246 -4.13 9.52 -21.85
N VAL A 247 -4.63 9.45 -20.62
CA VAL A 247 -5.94 8.86 -20.30
C VAL A 247 -7.07 9.70 -20.91
N ARG A 248 -7.02 11.02 -20.77
CA ARG A 248 -8.02 11.95 -21.33
C ARG A 248 -8.15 11.84 -22.84
N ARG A 249 -7.03 11.71 -23.55
CA ARG A 249 -7.04 11.55 -25.04
C ARG A 249 -7.64 10.24 -25.50
N ALA A 250 -7.64 9.20 -24.68
CA ALA A 250 -8.24 7.91 -24.99
C ALA A 250 -9.75 7.85 -24.68
N ALA A 251 -10.27 8.77 -23.88
CA ALA A 251 -11.66 8.80 -23.42
C ALA A 251 -12.60 9.22 -24.55
N LYS A 252 -13.68 8.46 -24.74
CA LYS A 252 -14.83 8.78 -25.58
C LYS A 252 -16.02 9.28 -24.72
N PRO A 253 -17.14 9.75 -25.30
CA PRO A 253 -18.26 10.34 -24.55
C PRO A 253 -18.88 9.47 -23.46
N ASN A 254 -18.77 8.16 -23.54
CA ASN A 254 -19.23 7.20 -22.51
C ASN A 254 -18.31 7.12 -21.29
N VAL A 255 -17.13 7.78 -21.29
CA VAL A 255 -16.16 7.78 -20.19
C VAL A 255 -16.12 9.13 -19.53
N GLN A 256 -16.52 9.19 -18.25
CA GLN A 256 -16.51 10.40 -17.44
C GLN A 256 -15.25 10.45 -16.57
N LEU A 257 -14.37 11.43 -16.83
CA LEU A 257 -13.16 11.68 -16.02
C LEU A 257 -13.45 12.74 -14.98
N LEU A 258 -13.41 12.40 -13.69
CA LEU A 258 -13.72 13.31 -12.59
C LEU A 258 -12.48 13.99 -11.99
N GLY A 259 -11.27 13.58 -12.40
CA GLY A 259 -10.04 14.06 -11.77
C GLY A 259 -9.90 13.56 -10.33
N HIS A 260 -9.05 14.24 -9.54
CA HIS A 260 -8.92 13.93 -8.11
C HIS A 260 -10.19 14.31 -7.35
N GLN A 261 -10.69 13.38 -6.53
CA GLN A 261 -11.88 13.59 -5.71
C GLN A 261 -11.59 13.31 -4.22
N PRO A 262 -12.30 13.99 -3.30
CA PRO A 262 -12.25 13.67 -1.87
C PRO A 262 -12.70 12.23 -1.57
N ASN A 263 -12.20 11.67 -0.46
CA ASN A 263 -12.53 10.30 -0.05
C ASN A 263 -14.04 10.03 0.08
N GLY A 264 -14.84 11.03 0.52
CA GLY A 264 -16.30 10.91 0.60
C GLY A 264 -16.95 10.66 -0.77
N THR A 265 -16.51 11.40 -1.79
CA THR A 265 -16.97 11.21 -3.18
C THR A 265 -16.58 9.84 -3.71
N VAL A 266 -15.32 9.42 -3.49
CA VAL A 266 -14.86 8.07 -3.90
C VAL A 266 -15.71 6.99 -3.24
N THR A 267 -16.01 7.13 -1.93
CA THR A 267 -16.86 6.20 -1.18
C THR A 267 -18.27 6.12 -1.80
N ASP A 268 -18.86 7.28 -2.14
CA ASP A 268 -20.18 7.33 -2.76
C ASP A 268 -20.22 6.60 -4.11
N TYR A 269 -19.23 6.86 -4.97
CA TYR A 269 -19.13 6.15 -6.26
C TYR A 269 -18.91 4.63 -6.10
N LEU A 270 -18.08 4.20 -5.15
CA LEU A 270 -17.89 2.76 -4.86
C LEU A 270 -19.18 2.08 -4.40
N GLN A 271 -20.02 2.79 -3.63
CA GLN A 271 -21.29 2.26 -3.13
C GLN A 271 -22.37 2.12 -4.21
N ARG A 272 -22.24 2.84 -5.34
CA ARG A 272 -23.23 2.86 -6.43
C ARG A 272 -22.77 2.20 -7.72
N ALA A 273 -21.47 2.03 -7.90
CA ALA A 273 -20.92 1.44 -9.11
C ALA A 273 -21.37 -0.01 -9.34
N ARG A 274 -21.64 -0.38 -10.58
CA ARG A 274 -21.97 -1.74 -11.01
C ARG A 274 -20.84 -2.72 -10.70
N ALA A 275 -19.60 -2.34 -11.05
CA ALA A 275 -18.39 -3.04 -10.65
C ALA A 275 -17.18 -2.09 -10.67
N LEU A 276 -16.15 -2.40 -9.84
CA LEU A 276 -14.84 -1.76 -9.92
C LEU A 276 -13.98 -2.47 -11.00
N VAL A 277 -13.34 -1.70 -11.87
CA VAL A 277 -12.36 -2.20 -12.84
C VAL A 277 -10.93 -1.87 -12.37
N PHE A 278 -10.09 -2.89 -12.23
CA PHE A 278 -8.77 -2.78 -11.63
C PHE A 278 -7.70 -3.50 -12.48
N ALA A 279 -6.91 -2.75 -13.24
CA ALA A 279 -5.93 -3.31 -14.18
C ALA A 279 -4.49 -3.34 -13.66
N ALA A 280 -4.26 -2.94 -12.41
CA ALA A 280 -2.92 -2.87 -11.82
C ALA A 280 -2.45 -4.23 -11.26
N GLU A 281 -1.13 -4.45 -11.30
CA GLU A 281 -0.46 -5.46 -10.48
C GLU A 281 0.06 -4.79 -9.20
N GLU A 282 -0.62 -5.01 -8.08
CA GLU A 282 -0.32 -4.39 -6.79
C GLU A 282 0.05 -5.40 -5.70
N ASP A 283 0.59 -4.87 -4.62
CA ASP A 283 1.09 -5.63 -3.50
C ASP A 283 -0.03 -6.22 -2.64
N PHE A 284 -1.15 -5.48 -2.51
CA PHE A 284 -2.36 -5.90 -1.80
C PHE A 284 -3.62 -5.47 -2.55
N GLY A 285 -3.74 -4.17 -2.87
CA GLY A 285 -4.90 -3.61 -3.56
C GLY A 285 -5.98 -3.13 -2.59
N ASN A 286 -5.75 -1.98 -1.94
CA ASN A 286 -6.72 -1.40 -1.00
C ASN A 286 -8.05 -1.09 -1.70
N VAL A 287 -8.02 -0.51 -2.92
CA VAL A 287 -9.23 -0.13 -3.66
C VAL A 287 -10.15 -1.31 -3.98
N PRO A 288 -9.66 -2.47 -4.46
CA PRO A 288 -10.45 -3.70 -4.55
C PRO A 288 -11.12 -4.15 -3.25
N VAL A 289 -10.44 -3.99 -2.10
CA VAL A 289 -11.03 -4.30 -0.78
C VAL A 289 -12.09 -3.27 -0.40
N GLU A 290 -11.83 -1.98 -0.63
CA GLU A 290 -12.79 -0.90 -0.39
C GLU A 290 -14.06 -1.04 -1.26
N ALA A 291 -13.90 -1.44 -2.52
CA ALA A 291 -15.04 -1.74 -3.41
C ALA A 291 -15.90 -2.86 -2.85
N GLN A 292 -15.30 -3.97 -2.47
CA GLN A 292 -16.02 -5.09 -1.87
C GLN A 292 -16.66 -4.72 -0.52
N ALA A 293 -16.01 -3.87 0.29
CA ALA A 293 -16.61 -3.34 1.52
C ALA A 293 -17.88 -2.53 1.24
N ALA A 294 -17.92 -1.86 0.08
CA ALA A 294 -19.11 -1.17 -0.44
C ALA A 294 -20.09 -2.12 -1.16
N GLY A 295 -19.89 -3.45 -1.08
CA GLY A 295 -20.65 -4.47 -1.80
C GLY A 295 -20.39 -4.50 -3.32
N CYS A 296 -19.44 -3.72 -3.83
CA CYS A 296 -19.13 -3.59 -5.26
C CYS A 296 -18.19 -4.73 -5.71
N PRO A 297 -18.59 -5.57 -6.67
CA PRO A 297 -17.73 -6.61 -7.24
C PRO A 297 -16.56 -6.00 -8.03
N VAL A 298 -15.54 -6.84 -8.28
CA VAL A 298 -14.28 -6.37 -8.86
C VAL A 298 -13.94 -7.13 -10.14
N ILE A 299 -13.67 -6.41 -11.22
CA ILE A 299 -13.09 -6.96 -12.45
C ILE A 299 -11.61 -6.61 -12.44
N ALA A 300 -10.73 -7.59 -12.20
CA ALA A 300 -9.33 -7.33 -11.90
C ALA A 300 -8.35 -8.07 -12.80
N TYR A 301 -7.17 -7.45 -13.01
CA TYR A 301 -6.04 -8.19 -13.55
C TYR A 301 -5.60 -9.28 -12.59
N GLY A 302 -5.64 -10.54 -13.03
CA GLY A 302 -5.42 -11.73 -12.20
C GLY A 302 -3.98 -11.92 -11.77
N LYS A 303 -3.34 -10.86 -11.17
CA LYS A 303 -1.96 -10.91 -10.70
C LYS A 303 -1.70 -9.96 -9.52
N GLY A 304 -0.82 -10.39 -8.61
CA GLY A 304 -0.49 -9.62 -7.41
C GLY A 304 -1.40 -9.95 -6.24
N GLY A 305 -1.54 -9.00 -5.30
CA GLY A 305 -2.32 -9.15 -4.08
C GLY A 305 -3.83 -9.28 -4.31
N VAL A 306 -4.32 -8.86 -5.49
CA VAL A 306 -5.74 -9.00 -5.85
C VAL A 306 -6.22 -10.48 -5.83
N LEU A 307 -5.32 -11.43 -6.09
CA LEU A 307 -5.62 -12.88 -6.00
C LEU A 307 -5.96 -13.35 -4.59
N GLU A 308 -5.66 -12.54 -3.58
CA GLU A 308 -5.95 -12.82 -2.17
C GLU A 308 -7.16 -12.03 -1.67
N THR A 309 -7.40 -10.87 -2.28
CA THR A 309 -8.45 -9.94 -1.84
C THR A 309 -9.77 -10.12 -2.58
N VAL A 310 -9.77 -10.79 -3.73
CA VAL A 310 -10.96 -11.07 -4.54
C VAL A 310 -11.16 -12.56 -4.69
N THR A 311 -12.37 -13.05 -4.45
CA THR A 311 -12.78 -14.42 -4.75
C THR A 311 -13.28 -14.46 -6.19
N GLY A 312 -12.44 -14.96 -7.11
CA GLY A 312 -12.74 -14.97 -8.54
C GLY A 312 -13.74 -16.03 -8.94
N TRP A 313 -14.68 -15.71 -9.85
CA TRP A 313 -15.52 -16.70 -10.54
C TRP A 313 -14.61 -17.75 -11.26
N PRO A 314 -14.95 -19.07 -11.25
CA PRO A 314 -16.21 -19.70 -10.84
C PRO A 314 -16.25 -20.24 -9.40
N ALA A 315 -15.48 -19.66 -8.47
CA ALA A 315 -15.55 -20.07 -7.07
C ALA A 315 -16.95 -19.85 -6.47
N SER A 316 -17.26 -20.55 -5.37
CA SER A 316 -18.51 -20.33 -4.65
C SER A 316 -18.50 -18.96 -3.96
N ASN A 317 -19.63 -18.22 -4.00
CA ASN A 317 -19.75 -16.84 -3.54
C ASN A 317 -18.67 -15.92 -4.13
N PRO A 318 -18.58 -15.80 -5.48
CA PRO A 318 -17.55 -14.98 -6.12
C PRO A 318 -17.78 -13.51 -5.80
N THR A 319 -16.67 -12.77 -5.71
CA THR A 319 -16.69 -11.33 -5.48
C THR A 319 -16.10 -10.55 -6.67
N GLY A 320 -15.78 -11.25 -7.74
CA GLY A 320 -15.29 -10.64 -8.97
C GLY A 320 -14.82 -11.62 -10.03
N VAL A 321 -14.29 -11.06 -11.11
CA VAL A 321 -13.78 -11.77 -12.28
C VAL A 321 -12.32 -11.36 -12.53
N PHE A 322 -11.49 -12.30 -12.97
CA PHE A 322 -10.12 -12.02 -13.35
C PHE A 322 -9.92 -12.04 -14.87
N PHE A 323 -9.16 -11.06 -15.39
CA PHE A 323 -8.60 -11.13 -16.72
C PHE A 323 -7.10 -11.45 -16.69
N SER A 324 -6.61 -12.18 -17.68
CA SER A 324 -5.28 -12.81 -17.67
C SER A 324 -4.16 -11.97 -18.29
N ALA A 325 -4.49 -11.00 -19.13
CA ALA A 325 -3.53 -10.15 -19.83
C ALA A 325 -3.95 -8.69 -19.79
N GLN A 326 -2.97 -7.78 -19.64
CA GLN A 326 -3.22 -6.33 -19.66
C GLN A 326 -3.42 -5.84 -21.12
N THR A 327 -4.49 -6.34 -21.77
CA THR A 327 -4.94 -5.95 -23.12
C THR A 327 -6.42 -5.56 -23.09
N THR A 328 -6.85 -4.72 -24.05
CA THR A 328 -8.27 -4.33 -24.17
C THR A 328 -9.17 -5.54 -24.35
N ASP A 329 -8.82 -6.47 -25.21
CA ASP A 329 -9.60 -7.68 -25.49
C ASP A 329 -9.80 -8.54 -24.23
N SER A 330 -8.72 -8.76 -23.46
CA SER A 330 -8.78 -9.56 -22.23
C SER A 330 -9.66 -8.91 -21.15
N LEU A 331 -9.59 -7.57 -21.02
CA LEU A 331 -10.45 -6.82 -20.13
C LEU A 331 -11.91 -6.82 -20.59
N GLN A 332 -12.16 -6.59 -21.88
CA GLN A 332 -13.51 -6.62 -22.46
C GLN A 332 -14.18 -8.00 -22.28
N ALA A 333 -13.42 -9.08 -22.49
CA ALA A 333 -13.90 -10.45 -22.25
C ALA A 333 -14.29 -10.66 -20.76
N ALA A 334 -13.50 -10.12 -19.83
CA ALA A 334 -13.84 -10.22 -18.40
C ALA A 334 -15.05 -9.35 -18.01
N VAL A 335 -15.21 -8.18 -18.63
CA VAL A 335 -16.43 -7.37 -18.46
C VAL A 335 -17.65 -8.11 -18.97
N GLN A 336 -17.56 -8.74 -20.13
CA GLN A 336 -18.67 -9.54 -20.67
C GLN A 336 -18.98 -10.75 -19.77
N LEU A 337 -17.96 -11.48 -19.30
CA LEU A 337 -18.12 -12.59 -18.37
C LEU A 337 -18.79 -12.13 -17.05
N PHE A 338 -18.46 -10.96 -16.54
CA PHE A 338 -19.12 -10.38 -15.38
C PHE A 338 -20.61 -10.12 -15.67
N GLU A 339 -20.94 -9.52 -16.80
CA GLU A 339 -22.33 -9.21 -17.18
C GLU A 339 -23.17 -10.49 -17.40
N ASP A 340 -22.59 -11.52 -17.97
CA ASP A 340 -23.28 -12.81 -18.21
C ASP A 340 -23.64 -13.53 -16.89
N HIS A 341 -22.99 -13.15 -15.78
CA HIS A 341 -23.13 -13.81 -14.47
C HIS A 341 -23.34 -12.83 -13.32
N GLU A 342 -23.82 -11.62 -13.59
CA GLU A 342 -23.86 -10.51 -12.65
C GLU A 342 -24.65 -10.82 -11.36
N ASP A 343 -25.68 -11.61 -11.47
CA ASP A 343 -26.54 -12.08 -10.37
C ASP A 343 -25.81 -12.93 -9.32
N LEU A 344 -24.63 -13.48 -9.66
CA LEU A 344 -23.81 -14.28 -8.74
C LEU A 344 -22.93 -13.42 -7.81
N PHE A 345 -22.71 -12.14 -8.16
CA PHE A 345 -21.83 -11.24 -7.41
C PHE A 345 -22.64 -10.40 -6.41
N THR A 346 -22.99 -10.99 -5.28
CA THR A 346 -23.85 -10.31 -4.30
C THR A 346 -23.08 -9.35 -3.40
N PRO A 347 -23.71 -8.22 -2.97
CA PRO A 347 -23.09 -7.28 -2.03
C PRO A 347 -22.67 -7.94 -0.72
N GLU A 348 -23.45 -8.90 -0.23
CA GLU A 348 -23.19 -9.65 1.01
C GLU A 348 -21.96 -10.56 0.87
N ALA A 349 -21.76 -11.20 -0.29
CA ALA A 349 -20.57 -11.99 -0.56
C ALA A 349 -19.32 -11.10 -0.58
N CYS A 350 -19.40 -9.94 -1.26
CA CYS A 350 -18.34 -8.94 -1.28
C CYS A 350 -17.99 -8.45 0.12
N ARG A 351 -18.97 -8.03 0.92
CA ARG A 351 -18.78 -7.55 2.29
C ARG A 351 -18.14 -8.61 3.18
N ARG A 352 -18.66 -9.83 3.19
CA ARG A 352 -18.15 -10.95 3.98
C ARG A 352 -16.69 -11.29 3.65
N ASN A 353 -16.33 -11.26 2.38
CA ASN A 353 -14.97 -11.58 1.94
C ASN A 353 -13.92 -10.63 2.54
N VAL A 354 -14.26 -9.36 2.79
CA VAL A 354 -13.31 -8.33 3.24
C VAL A 354 -13.31 -8.08 4.74
N GLU A 355 -14.18 -8.71 5.53
CA GLU A 355 -14.22 -8.55 7.00
C GLU A 355 -12.86 -8.85 7.65
N ARG A 356 -12.14 -9.85 7.13
CA ARG A 356 -10.79 -10.24 7.56
C ARG A 356 -9.72 -9.16 7.34
N PHE A 357 -9.99 -8.14 6.55
CA PHE A 357 -9.10 -7.00 6.31
C PHE A 357 -9.49 -5.76 7.12
N GLY A 358 -10.50 -5.91 7.97
CA GLY A 358 -11.00 -4.83 8.81
C GLY A 358 -9.97 -4.35 9.83
N ARG A 359 -10.06 -3.06 10.20
CA ARG A 359 -9.14 -2.41 11.14
C ARG A 359 -9.05 -3.13 12.50
N SER A 360 -10.18 -3.55 13.04
CA SER A 360 -10.22 -4.29 14.32
C SER A 360 -9.53 -5.66 14.25
N HIS A 361 -9.57 -6.32 13.10
CA HIS A 361 -8.84 -7.57 12.87
C HIS A 361 -7.32 -7.31 12.90
N PHE A 362 -6.86 -6.33 12.13
CA PHE A 362 -5.44 -5.94 12.12
C PHE A 362 -4.93 -5.60 13.53
N GLN A 363 -5.70 -4.84 14.31
CA GLN A 363 -5.30 -4.44 15.67
C GLN A 363 -5.13 -5.64 16.60
N ARG A 364 -6.07 -6.59 16.57
CA ARG A 364 -5.98 -7.81 17.38
C ARG A 364 -4.76 -8.65 16.98
N GLU A 365 -4.59 -8.90 15.68
CA GLU A 365 -3.49 -9.71 15.17
C GLU A 365 -2.13 -9.06 15.43
N LEU A 366 -2.01 -7.74 15.21
CA LEU A 366 -0.77 -7.01 15.49
C LEU A 366 -0.40 -7.10 16.96
N ARG A 367 -1.36 -6.86 17.88
CA ARG A 367 -1.11 -6.96 19.34
C ARG A 367 -0.71 -8.38 19.75
N ALA A 368 -1.40 -9.39 19.23
CA ALA A 368 -1.10 -10.79 19.52
C ALA A 368 0.30 -11.17 19.04
N THR A 369 0.63 -10.84 17.77
CA THR A 369 1.94 -11.14 17.17
C THR A 369 3.08 -10.44 17.90
N VAL A 370 2.93 -9.14 18.19
CA VAL A 370 3.97 -8.40 18.93
C VAL A 370 4.17 -8.95 20.35
N ASN A 371 3.08 -9.34 21.03
CA ASN A 371 3.17 -9.92 22.37
C ASN A 371 3.85 -11.30 22.36
N GLU A 372 3.60 -12.12 21.36
CA GLU A 372 4.27 -13.41 21.16
C GLU A 372 5.77 -13.23 20.90
N ILE A 373 6.14 -12.33 19.98
CA ILE A 373 7.54 -12.03 19.66
C ILE A 373 8.26 -11.49 20.90
N TRP A 374 7.63 -10.56 21.63
CA TRP A 374 8.18 -10.01 22.85
C TRP A 374 8.49 -11.09 23.90
N LYS A 375 7.54 -12.00 24.14
CA LYS A 375 7.73 -13.11 25.08
C LYS A 375 8.85 -14.06 24.64
N ASN A 376 8.89 -14.43 23.37
CA ASN A 376 9.88 -15.38 22.84
C ASN A 376 11.30 -14.79 22.86
N PHE A 377 11.45 -13.49 22.61
CA PHE A 377 12.74 -12.82 22.63
C PHE A 377 13.37 -12.81 24.05
N GLY A 378 12.56 -12.66 25.08
CA GLY A 378 13.03 -12.66 26.48
C GLY A 378 13.32 -14.06 27.05
N THR A 379 12.81 -15.12 26.44
CA THR A 379 13.06 -16.50 26.88
C THR A 379 14.28 -17.15 26.19
N GLY A 380 14.76 -16.57 25.08
CA GLY A 380 15.92 -17.06 24.34
C GLY A 380 17.28 -16.61 24.87
N GLY A 381 17.33 -15.91 26.00
CA GLY A 381 18.55 -15.38 26.63
C GLY A 381 19.06 -16.18 27.85
N ASN A 382 18.69 -17.45 27.99
CA ASN A 382 19.26 -18.38 28.98
C ASN A 382 20.07 -19.48 28.33
#